data_a06edd0f24fe7c88f289d771606d5501
#
_entry.id   a06edd0f24fe7c88f289d771606d5501
#
_cell.length_a   1.000
_cell.length_b   1.000
_cell.length_c   1.000
_cell.angle_alpha   90.00
_cell.angle_beta   90.00
_cell.angle_gamma   90.00
#
_symmetry.space_group_name_H-M   'P 1'
#
loop_
_entity.id
_entity.type
_entity.pdbx_description
1 polymer ?
#
loop_
_entity_poly.entity_id
_entity_poly.type
_entity_poly.pdbx_seq_one_letter_code
_entity_poly.pdbx_strand_id
1 'polypeptide(L)'
;MKLTLNALQDKAWWQERGYQLPLYDIPRVRAATFSAPRWLHLGAGNIFRAFLAHAQQRLLNQRDAESGIIVAEGFDPEIIEKAYRPCDNLSIFVRLKGDRTLDKIVLASVVESLTMRDDFERLRDIAAAPSMGLILSIGRRPAAIGIKIAL
;
A
#
# COMPACT_ATOMS: atom_id res chain seq x y z
N MET A 1 -0.44 18.86 10.29
CA MET A 1 0.25 18.55 9.00
C MET A 1 -0.53 17.47 8.29
N LYS A 2 -0.76 17.57 6.99
CA LYS A 2 -1.45 16.53 6.19
C LYS A 2 -0.44 15.44 5.79
N LEU A 3 -0.85 14.16 5.79
CA LEU A 3 0.01 13.04 5.36
C LEU A 3 0.15 13.07 3.83
N THR A 4 1.30 13.53 3.34
CA THR A 4 1.65 13.60 1.91
C THR A 4 3.13 13.33 1.73
N LEU A 5 3.55 12.98 0.51
CA LEU A 5 4.98 12.79 0.19
C LEU A 5 5.80 14.06 0.45
N ASN A 6 5.23 15.22 0.16
CA ASN A 6 5.88 16.49 0.45
C ASN A 6 6.05 16.71 1.97
N ALA A 7 5.02 16.40 2.75
CA ALA A 7 5.09 16.54 4.21
C ALA A 7 6.10 15.60 4.88
N LEU A 8 6.41 14.44 4.26
CA LEU A 8 7.42 13.52 4.77
C LEU A 8 8.86 14.04 4.62
N GLN A 9 9.08 15.13 3.89
CA GLN A 9 10.41 15.77 3.80
C GLN A 9 10.84 16.36 5.15
N ASP A 10 9.90 16.82 5.97
CA ASP A 10 10.17 17.23 7.35
C ASP A 10 10.23 16.01 8.28
N LYS A 11 11.28 15.22 8.12
CA LYS A 11 11.49 13.98 8.89
C LYS A 11 11.52 14.24 10.39
N ALA A 12 12.12 15.36 10.81
CA ALA A 12 12.25 15.71 12.21
C ALA A 12 10.88 15.87 12.86
N TRP A 13 9.97 16.59 12.24
CA TRP A 13 8.61 16.78 12.74
C TRP A 13 7.87 15.46 13.00
N TRP A 14 8.01 14.49 12.08
CA TRP A 14 7.38 13.17 12.21
C TRP A 14 8.01 12.34 13.32
N GLN A 15 9.36 12.30 13.38
CA GLN A 15 10.11 11.50 14.33
C GLN A 15 9.93 12.00 15.78
N GLU A 16 9.95 13.32 16.00
CA GLU A 16 9.69 13.93 17.32
C GLU A 16 8.31 13.57 17.89
N ARG A 17 7.34 13.26 16.98
CA ARG A 17 5.99 12.82 17.34
C ARG A 17 5.83 11.29 17.40
N GLY A 18 6.95 10.58 17.34
CA GLY A 18 7.01 9.13 17.50
C GLY A 18 6.53 8.34 16.27
N TYR A 19 6.54 8.96 15.07
CA TYR A 19 6.27 8.24 13.84
C TYR A 19 7.52 7.55 13.31
N GLN A 20 7.38 6.28 12.94
CA GLN A 20 8.40 5.54 12.20
C GLN A 20 8.20 5.78 10.72
N LEU A 21 9.22 6.30 10.05
CA LEU A 21 9.19 6.61 8.63
C LEU A 21 9.76 5.45 7.81
N PRO A 22 9.41 5.34 6.51
CA PRO A 22 10.06 4.42 5.58
C PRO A 22 11.57 4.64 5.55
N LEU A 23 12.34 3.52 5.52
CA LEU A 23 13.82 3.52 5.49
C LEU A 23 14.40 3.40 4.08
N TYR A 24 13.54 3.36 3.06
CA TYR A 24 13.92 3.28 1.65
C TYR A 24 13.62 4.58 0.90
N ASP A 25 14.19 4.70 -0.28
CA ASP A 25 13.90 5.78 -1.21
C ASP A 25 12.52 5.57 -1.86
N ILE A 26 11.51 6.32 -1.38
CA ILE A 26 10.13 6.22 -1.85
C ILE A 26 10.02 6.55 -3.36
N PRO A 27 10.59 7.65 -3.89
CA PRO A 27 10.61 7.94 -5.32
C PRO A 27 11.15 6.79 -6.17
N ARG A 28 12.27 6.19 -5.75
CA ARG A 28 12.88 5.06 -6.45
C ARG A 28 11.95 3.84 -6.48
N VAL A 29 11.37 3.46 -5.35
CA VAL A 29 10.44 2.33 -5.27
C VAL A 29 9.20 2.58 -6.15
N ARG A 30 8.68 3.80 -6.15
CA ARG A 30 7.55 4.17 -7.02
C ARG A 30 7.91 4.03 -8.49
N ALA A 31 9.05 4.57 -8.91
CA ALA A 31 9.52 4.47 -10.29
C ALA A 31 9.72 3.00 -10.71
N ALA A 32 10.36 2.19 -9.87
CA ALA A 32 10.53 0.75 -10.12
C ALA A 32 9.19 0.01 -10.25
N THR A 33 8.21 0.34 -9.41
CA THR A 33 6.88 -0.27 -9.47
C THR A 33 6.13 0.11 -10.75
N PHE A 34 6.21 1.37 -11.18
CA PHE A 34 5.56 1.81 -12.41
C PHE A 34 6.19 1.21 -13.66
N SER A 35 7.52 1.03 -13.69
CA SER A 35 8.21 0.46 -14.83
C SER A 35 8.07 -1.07 -14.94
N ALA A 36 7.98 -1.75 -13.80
CA ALA A 36 7.88 -3.21 -13.73
C ALA A 36 6.97 -3.61 -12.54
N PRO A 37 5.65 -3.52 -12.69
CA PRO A 37 4.71 -3.89 -11.64
C PRO A 37 4.81 -5.38 -11.33
N ARG A 38 4.93 -5.72 -10.03
CA ARG A 38 5.11 -7.10 -9.58
C ARG A 38 3.97 -7.61 -8.70
N TRP A 39 3.25 -6.72 -8.05
CA TRP A 39 2.17 -7.08 -7.13
C TRP A 39 0.95 -6.17 -7.35
N LEU A 40 -0.12 -6.81 -7.80
CA LEU A 40 -1.46 -6.23 -7.87
C LEU A 40 -2.32 -6.84 -6.76
N HIS A 41 -2.88 -5.99 -5.90
CA HIS A 41 -3.80 -6.41 -4.85
C HIS A 41 -5.22 -5.91 -5.13
N LEU A 42 -6.20 -6.82 -5.05
CA LEU A 42 -7.61 -6.50 -5.25
C LEU A 42 -8.31 -6.40 -3.89
N GLY A 43 -8.73 -5.18 -3.53
CA GLY A 43 -9.33 -4.85 -2.25
C GLY A 43 -8.47 -3.92 -1.40
N ALA A 44 -8.93 -2.68 -1.19
CA ALA A 44 -8.16 -1.59 -0.57
C ALA A 44 -8.48 -1.39 0.93
N GLY A 45 -9.10 -2.37 1.57
CA GLY A 45 -9.61 -2.24 2.94
C GLY A 45 -8.54 -2.21 4.03
N ASN A 46 -8.99 -2.05 5.28
CA ASN A 46 -8.11 -1.92 6.44
C ASN A 46 -7.22 -3.16 6.67
N ILE A 47 -7.74 -4.37 6.40
CA ILE A 47 -6.98 -5.61 6.56
C ILE A 47 -5.78 -5.63 5.60
N PHE A 48 -5.99 -5.25 4.34
CA PHE A 48 -4.89 -5.11 3.38
C PHE A 48 -3.82 -4.13 3.89
N ARG A 49 -4.23 -2.94 4.33
CA ARG A 49 -3.29 -1.92 4.83
C ARG A 49 -2.53 -2.38 6.07
N ALA A 50 -3.23 -3.00 7.03
CA ALA A 50 -2.63 -3.41 8.29
C ALA A 50 -1.66 -4.60 8.16
N PHE A 51 -1.91 -5.53 7.24
CA PHE A 51 -1.11 -6.74 7.11
C PHE A 51 -0.21 -6.71 5.87
N LEU A 52 -0.78 -6.69 4.68
CA LEU A 52 -0.01 -6.89 3.45
C LEU A 52 0.82 -5.68 3.08
N ALA A 53 0.25 -4.47 3.14
CA ALA A 53 1.01 -3.26 2.89
C ALA A 53 2.10 -3.05 3.96
N HIS A 54 1.83 -3.38 5.23
CA HIS A 54 2.84 -3.34 6.28
C HIS A 54 3.94 -4.40 6.07
N ALA A 55 3.59 -5.62 5.65
CA ALA A 55 4.59 -6.65 5.33
C ALA A 55 5.50 -6.22 4.19
N GLN A 56 4.94 -5.69 3.10
CA GLN A 56 5.72 -5.14 1.99
C GLN A 56 6.60 -3.97 2.41
N GLN A 57 6.11 -3.09 3.27
CA GLN A 57 6.91 -2.01 3.87
C GLN A 57 8.15 -2.55 4.58
N ARG A 58 8.02 -3.66 5.30
CA ARG A 58 9.15 -4.29 5.99
C ARG A 58 10.18 -4.85 5.01
N LEU A 59 9.74 -5.54 3.96
CA LEU A 59 10.63 -6.05 2.92
C LEU A 59 11.38 -4.91 2.22
N LEU A 60 10.70 -3.81 1.89
CA LEU A 60 11.32 -2.62 1.32
C LEU A 60 12.36 -1.99 2.27
N ASN A 61 12.05 -1.90 3.57
CA ASN A 61 12.98 -1.38 4.58
C ASN A 61 14.23 -2.26 4.74
N GLN A 62 14.09 -3.59 4.56
CA GLN A 62 15.17 -4.58 4.64
C GLN A 62 15.94 -4.73 3.32
N ARG A 63 15.45 -4.07 2.25
CA ARG A 63 15.97 -4.20 0.87
C ARG A 63 15.77 -5.59 0.26
N ASP A 64 14.80 -6.35 0.77
CA ASP A 64 14.40 -7.67 0.26
C ASP A 64 13.35 -7.54 -0.85
N ALA A 65 12.87 -6.33 -1.12
CA ALA A 65 12.00 -5.99 -2.23
C ALA A 65 12.42 -4.65 -2.85
N GLU A 66 12.14 -4.49 -4.15
CA GLU A 66 12.46 -3.27 -4.91
C GLU A 66 11.22 -2.52 -5.39
N SER A 67 10.06 -3.17 -5.38
CA SER A 67 8.78 -2.61 -5.84
C SER A 67 7.73 -2.61 -4.73
N GLY A 68 6.82 -1.66 -4.79
CA GLY A 68 5.66 -1.59 -3.92
C GLY A 68 4.45 -2.35 -4.49
N ILE A 69 3.29 -2.07 -3.93
CA ILE A 69 2.02 -2.68 -4.28
C ILE A 69 1.18 -1.69 -5.08
N ILE A 70 0.53 -2.18 -6.14
CA ILE A 70 -0.59 -1.49 -6.78
C ILE A 70 -1.86 -2.11 -6.23
N VAL A 71 -2.79 -1.29 -5.73
CA VAL A 71 -4.07 -1.76 -5.17
C VAL A 71 -5.23 -1.31 -6.04
N ALA A 72 -6.20 -2.18 -6.25
CA ALA A 72 -7.44 -1.85 -6.93
C ALA A 72 -8.64 -2.19 -6.05
N GLU A 73 -9.66 -1.30 -6.05
CA GLU A 73 -10.88 -1.46 -5.28
C GLU A 73 -12.10 -1.54 -6.20
N GLY A 74 -12.96 -2.51 -5.95
CA GLY A 74 -14.12 -2.76 -6.78
C GLY A 74 -15.48 -2.58 -6.09
N PHE A 75 -15.51 -2.61 -4.76
CA PHE A 75 -16.76 -2.56 -4.00
C PHE A 75 -16.99 -1.22 -3.33
N ASP A 76 -15.93 -0.59 -2.83
CA ASP A 76 -15.97 0.70 -2.15
C ASP A 76 -14.96 1.67 -2.78
N PRO A 77 -15.28 2.24 -3.97
CA PRO A 77 -14.39 3.16 -4.65
C PRO A 77 -14.12 4.44 -3.84
N GLU A 78 -15.01 4.79 -2.92
CA GLU A 78 -14.83 5.98 -2.07
C GLU A 78 -13.59 5.91 -1.19
N ILE A 79 -13.14 4.70 -0.82
CA ILE A 79 -11.91 4.56 -0.04
C ILE A 79 -10.68 5.05 -0.81
N ILE A 80 -10.66 4.85 -2.14
CA ILE A 80 -9.58 5.35 -2.99
C ILE A 80 -9.58 6.89 -2.98
N GLU A 81 -10.74 7.50 -3.18
CA GLU A 81 -10.89 8.95 -3.25
C GLU A 81 -10.68 9.66 -1.91
N LYS A 82 -11.11 9.02 -0.80
CA LYS A 82 -11.09 9.65 0.53
C LYS A 82 -9.85 9.32 1.34
N ALA A 83 -9.25 8.15 1.16
CA ALA A 83 -8.16 7.68 2.01
C ALA A 83 -6.81 7.52 1.29
N TYR A 84 -6.79 7.15 0.01
CA TYR A 84 -5.54 6.90 -0.70
C TYR A 84 -5.05 8.13 -1.47
N ARG A 85 -5.81 8.60 -2.45
CA ARG A 85 -5.40 9.71 -3.34
C ARG A 85 -5.05 10.99 -2.58
N PRO A 86 -5.85 11.46 -1.60
CA PRO A 86 -5.53 12.68 -0.86
C PRO A 86 -4.28 12.62 -0.01
N CYS A 87 -3.77 11.40 0.24
CA CYS A 87 -2.58 11.13 1.04
C CYS A 87 -1.42 10.56 0.20
N ASP A 88 -1.40 10.74 -1.11
CA ASP A 88 -0.36 10.21 -2.02
C ASP A 88 -0.17 8.68 -1.86
N ASN A 89 -1.23 7.94 -1.56
CA ASN A 89 -1.25 6.51 -1.22
C ASN A 89 -0.53 6.14 0.09
N LEU A 90 -0.16 7.13 0.88
CA LEU A 90 0.40 6.90 2.21
C LEU A 90 -0.69 6.54 3.22
N SER A 91 -0.34 5.77 4.23
CA SER A 91 -1.23 5.50 5.36
C SER A 91 -0.44 5.41 6.66
N ILE A 92 -1.15 5.53 7.79
CA ILE A 92 -0.54 5.32 9.12
C ILE A 92 -1.08 4.01 9.67
N PHE A 93 -0.17 3.10 9.98
CA PHE A 93 -0.45 1.90 10.73
C PHE A 93 -0.18 2.15 12.20
N VAL A 94 -1.17 1.92 13.05
CA VAL A 94 -1.04 2.07 14.50
C VAL A 94 -1.17 0.69 15.14
N ARG A 95 -0.14 0.32 15.90
CA ARG A 95 -0.11 -0.94 16.65
C ARG A 95 -0.11 -0.66 18.14
N LEU A 96 -1.12 -1.14 18.84
CA LEU A 96 -1.16 -1.15 20.29
C LEU A 96 -0.37 -2.37 20.80
N LYS A 97 0.61 -2.13 21.66
CA LYS A 97 1.39 -3.18 22.31
C LYS A 97 0.78 -3.58 23.67
N GLY A 98 1.21 -4.72 24.18
CA GLY A 98 0.75 -5.24 25.47
C GLY A 98 1.09 -4.33 26.67
N ASP A 99 2.15 -3.55 26.56
CA ASP A 99 2.57 -2.51 27.54
C ASP A 99 1.79 -1.19 27.40
N ARG A 100 0.74 -1.17 26.58
CA ARG A 100 -0.09 0.00 26.24
C ARG A 100 0.62 1.11 25.46
N THR A 101 1.83 0.89 24.99
CA THR A 101 2.50 1.82 24.07
C THR A 101 1.96 1.67 22.64
N LEU A 102 2.12 2.73 21.84
CA LEU A 102 1.67 2.76 20.44
C LEU A 102 2.87 2.88 19.51
N ASP A 103 2.95 1.98 18.54
CA ASP A 103 3.78 2.23 17.35
C ASP A 103 2.93 2.94 16.30
N LYS A 104 3.45 4.03 15.77
CA LYS A 104 2.88 4.78 14.65
C LYS A 104 3.81 4.67 13.47
N ILE A 105 3.41 3.91 12.46
CA ILE A 105 4.26 3.59 11.29
C ILE A 105 3.65 4.21 10.05
N VAL A 106 4.42 5.05 9.34
CA VAL A 106 4.01 5.57 8.05
C VAL A 106 4.28 4.51 6.99
N LEU A 107 3.24 4.06 6.30
CA LEU A 107 3.32 3.11 5.20
C LEU A 107 3.35 3.88 3.88
N ALA A 108 4.34 3.60 3.04
CA ALA A 108 4.50 4.11 1.68
C ALA A 108 4.68 2.97 0.65
N SER A 109 4.39 1.74 1.06
CA SER A 109 4.50 0.54 0.22
C SER A 109 3.41 0.45 -0.84
N VAL A 110 2.28 1.15 -0.68
CA VAL A 110 1.27 1.30 -1.72
C VAL A 110 1.67 2.44 -2.64
N VAL A 111 1.92 2.12 -3.91
CA VAL A 111 2.45 3.06 -4.90
C VAL A 111 1.34 3.69 -5.74
N GLU A 112 0.37 2.89 -6.12
CA GLU A 112 -0.76 3.30 -6.94
C GLU A 112 -2.05 2.71 -6.38
N SER A 113 -3.13 3.48 -6.44
CA SER A 113 -4.47 3.02 -6.06
C SER A 113 -5.45 3.31 -7.18
N LEU A 114 -6.21 2.30 -7.56
CA LEU A 114 -7.10 2.28 -8.70
C LEU A 114 -8.52 1.92 -8.29
N THR A 115 -9.50 2.40 -9.03
CA THR A 115 -10.87 1.88 -8.97
C THR A 115 -11.07 0.90 -10.12
N MET A 116 -11.63 -0.29 -9.86
CA MET A 116 -11.83 -1.29 -10.91
C MET A 116 -12.74 -0.80 -12.03
N ARG A 117 -13.64 0.14 -11.72
CA ARG A 117 -14.59 0.68 -12.67
C ARG A 117 -13.96 1.70 -13.61
N ASP A 118 -13.28 2.69 -13.03
CA ASP A 118 -12.88 3.87 -13.80
C ASP A 118 -11.46 3.71 -14.38
N ASP A 119 -10.62 2.86 -13.74
CA ASP A 119 -9.24 2.62 -14.12
C ASP A 119 -9.03 1.23 -14.78
N PHE A 120 -10.09 0.64 -15.39
CA PHE A 120 -10.07 -0.74 -15.89
C PHE A 120 -8.97 -0.99 -16.93
N GLU A 121 -8.76 -0.07 -17.88
CA GLU A 121 -7.71 -0.21 -18.90
C GLU A 121 -6.31 -0.26 -18.25
N ARG A 122 -6.07 0.62 -17.31
CA ARG A 122 -4.79 0.64 -16.54
C ARG A 122 -4.61 -0.66 -15.75
N LEU A 123 -5.69 -1.14 -15.13
CA LEU A 123 -5.68 -2.39 -14.37
C LEU A 123 -5.35 -3.60 -15.26
N ARG A 124 -5.95 -3.66 -16.46
CA ARG A 124 -5.68 -4.69 -17.46
C ARG A 124 -4.21 -4.69 -17.88
N ASP A 125 -3.66 -3.50 -18.18
CA ASP A 125 -2.28 -3.36 -18.61
C ASP A 125 -1.28 -3.78 -17.51
N ILE A 126 -1.57 -3.45 -16.26
CA ILE A 126 -0.80 -3.89 -15.10
C ILE A 126 -0.87 -5.42 -14.96
N ALA A 127 -2.06 -6.00 -15.02
CA ALA A 127 -2.25 -7.44 -14.87
C ALA A 127 -1.57 -8.25 -15.99
N ALA A 128 -1.49 -7.69 -17.20
CA ALA A 128 -0.84 -8.29 -18.36
C ALA A 128 0.67 -8.00 -18.45
N ALA A 129 1.24 -7.22 -17.53
CA ALA A 129 2.65 -6.85 -17.58
C ALA A 129 3.54 -8.10 -17.44
N PRO A 130 4.60 -8.26 -18.26
CA PRO A 130 5.50 -9.42 -18.17
C PRO A 130 6.20 -9.57 -16.81
N SER A 131 6.30 -8.48 -16.06
CA SER A 131 6.89 -8.44 -14.71
C SER A 131 5.93 -8.87 -13.61
N MET A 132 4.63 -9.03 -13.90
CA MET A 132 3.61 -9.35 -12.91
C MET A 132 3.88 -10.73 -12.30
N GLY A 133 4.12 -10.76 -10.99
CA GLY A 133 4.42 -11.99 -10.25
C GLY A 133 3.30 -12.43 -9.31
N LEU A 134 2.47 -11.49 -8.84
CA LEU A 134 1.45 -11.78 -7.84
C LEU A 134 0.19 -10.95 -8.07
N ILE A 135 -0.94 -11.62 -8.23
CA ILE A 135 -2.27 -11.01 -8.16
C ILE A 135 -2.98 -11.65 -6.97
N LEU A 136 -3.29 -10.84 -5.95
CA LEU A 136 -3.88 -11.31 -4.70
C LEU A 136 -5.20 -10.57 -4.43
N SER A 137 -6.22 -11.32 -4.02
CA SER A 137 -7.49 -10.76 -3.58
C SER A 137 -7.85 -11.26 -2.18
N ILE A 138 -8.25 -10.34 -1.31
CA ILE A 138 -8.92 -10.66 -0.05
C ILE A 138 -10.39 -10.34 -0.25
N GLY A 139 -11.19 -11.38 -0.58
CA GLY A 139 -12.63 -11.23 -0.78
C GLY A 139 -13.38 -11.13 0.55
N ARG A 140 -14.28 -10.15 0.67
CA ARG A 140 -15.37 -10.20 1.65
C ARG A 140 -16.48 -11.11 1.09
N ARG A 141 -16.52 -12.36 1.54
CA ARG A 141 -17.81 -13.07 1.59
C ARG A 141 -18.18 -13.25 3.07
N PRO A 142 -19.47 -13.14 3.45
CA PRO A 142 -19.89 -13.26 4.85
C PRO A 142 -19.58 -14.60 5.51
N ALA A 143 -19.01 -15.57 4.79
CA ALA A 143 -18.80 -16.93 5.28
C ALA A 143 -17.49 -17.62 4.86
N ALA A 144 -16.58 -16.97 4.13
CA ALA A 144 -15.28 -17.58 3.82
C ALA A 144 -14.23 -16.53 3.46
N ILE A 145 -13.12 -16.53 4.16
CA ILE A 145 -11.90 -15.85 3.71
C ILE A 145 -11.27 -16.76 2.64
N GLY A 146 -11.49 -16.41 1.38
CA GLY A 146 -10.87 -17.10 0.25
C GLY A 146 -9.66 -16.31 -0.21
N ILE A 147 -8.46 -16.81 -0.01
CA ILE A 147 -7.25 -16.32 -0.68
C ILE A 147 -7.20 -17.08 -2.02
N LYS A 148 -7.37 -16.35 -3.13
CA LYS A 148 -7.08 -16.92 -4.46
C LYS A 148 -5.73 -16.39 -4.90
N ILE A 149 -4.77 -17.29 -5.03
CA ILE A 149 -3.49 -17.04 -5.69
C ILE A 149 -3.65 -17.52 -7.12
N ALA A 150 -3.53 -16.61 -8.08
CA ALA A 150 -3.36 -16.96 -9.49
C ALA A 150 -1.86 -16.88 -9.79
N LEU A 151 -1.29 -17.98 -10.21
CA LEU A 151 0.06 -18.12 -10.75
C LEU A 151 0.01 -17.94 -12.27
#